data_b2b617627e31cf8b26871cc5e716beab
#
_entry.id   b2b617627e31cf8b26871cc5e716beab
#
_cell.length_a   1.000
_cell.length_b   1.000
_cell.length_c   1.000
_cell.angle_alpha   90.00
_cell.angle_beta   90.00
_cell.angle_gamma   90.00
#
_symmetry.space_group_name_H-M   'P 1'
#
loop_
_entity.id
_entity.type
_entity.pdbx_description
1 polymer ?
#
loop_
_entity_poly.entity_id
_entity_poly.type
_entity_poly.pdbx_seq_one_letter_code
_entity_poly.pdbx_strand_id
1 'polypeptide(L)'
;MHQVLLLGAMVAAVSTTSVGQRLPRIEARAFDGRQLVLPESAAGSITLVGLGYKRESQDDLSSWLLQFGKEYRPEDGFRAYEIPMMGKRIPGVLRGIINTAMRNVIPKDKRRWFAPYYGDIDDYSRQLAITDREKVHMLLLDRAGTVRWRTSGSADSSRLAELRSEITRLLAEEK
;
A
#
# COMPACT_ATOMS: atom_id res chain seq x y z
N MET A 1 -1.19 -51.16 -28.30
CA MET A 1 -1.05 -50.59 -26.96
C MET A 1 -0.62 -49.13 -27.13
N HIS A 2 -1.59 -48.18 -27.07
CA HIS A 2 -1.33 -46.77 -27.21
C HIS A 2 -1.39 -46.14 -25.81
N GLN A 3 -0.25 -45.67 -25.36
CA GLN A 3 -0.12 -44.98 -24.07
C GLN A 3 -0.40 -43.49 -24.30
N VAL A 4 -1.55 -43.02 -23.82
CA VAL A 4 -1.93 -41.60 -23.83
C VAL A 4 -1.27 -40.93 -22.64
N LEU A 5 -0.26 -40.08 -22.88
CA LEU A 5 0.31 -39.19 -21.87
C LEU A 5 -0.65 -38.04 -21.65
N LEU A 6 -1.31 -38.03 -20.50
CA LEU A 6 -2.05 -36.88 -19.97
C LEU A 6 -1.04 -35.86 -19.43
N LEU A 7 -0.75 -34.79 -20.18
CA LEU A 7 -0.07 -33.62 -19.68
C LEU A 7 -1.05 -32.86 -18.80
N GLY A 8 -0.94 -33.03 -17.50
CA GLY A 8 -1.66 -32.21 -16.53
C GLY A 8 -1.10 -30.78 -16.53
N ALA A 9 -1.83 -29.83 -17.09
CA ALA A 9 -1.52 -28.42 -16.96
C ALA A 9 -1.74 -28.00 -15.50
N MET A 10 -0.65 -27.78 -14.78
CA MET A 10 -0.65 -27.23 -13.44
C MET A 10 -0.98 -25.73 -13.54
N VAL A 11 -2.25 -25.39 -13.41
CA VAL A 11 -2.68 -23.99 -13.28
C VAL A 11 -2.21 -23.49 -11.91
N ALA A 12 -1.16 -22.69 -11.91
CA ALA A 12 -0.74 -21.98 -10.70
C ALA A 12 -1.88 -21.04 -10.27
N ALA A 13 -2.54 -21.36 -9.19
CA ALA A 13 -3.54 -20.49 -8.58
C ALA A 13 -2.83 -19.21 -8.13
N VAL A 14 -3.16 -18.07 -8.75
CA VAL A 14 -2.71 -16.76 -8.28
C VAL A 14 -3.46 -16.50 -6.98
N SER A 15 -2.76 -16.70 -5.86
CA SER A 15 -3.32 -16.37 -4.55
C SER A 15 -3.48 -14.85 -4.46
N THR A 16 -4.71 -14.37 -4.39
CA THR A 16 -4.99 -12.95 -4.17
C THR A 16 -4.87 -12.63 -2.68
N THR A 17 -4.14 -11.58 -2.36
CA THR A 17 -3.98 -11.14 -0.97
C THR A 17 -5.28 -10.60 -0.43
N SER A 18 -5.82 -11.29 0.55
CA SER A 18 -7.02 -10.91 1.31
C SER A 18 -6.66 -10.48 2.73
N VAL A 19 -7.66 -10.05 3.49
CA VAL A 19 -7.51 -9.86 4.93
C VAL A 19 -7.03 -11.17 5.57
N GLY A 20 -6.02 -11.09 6.45
CA GLY A 20 -5.35 -12.24 7.06
C GLY A 20 -4.12 -12.74 6.32
N GLN A 21 -3.78 -12.17 5.15
CA GLN A 21 -2.57 -12.53 4.41
C GLN A 21 -1.51 -11.42 4.49
N ARG A 22 -0.24 -11.83 4.41
CA ARG A 22 0.87 -10.88 4.38
C ARG A 22 0.80 -9.99 3.13
N LEU A 23 1.11 -8.69 3.29
CA LEU A 23 1.17 -7.77 2.15
C LEU A 23 2.20 -8.27 1.13
N PRO A 24 1.88 -8.33 -0.18
CA PRO A 24 2.87 -8.59 -1.22
C PRO A 24 4.00 -7.57 -1.17
N ARG A 25 5.22 -8.05 -1.45
CA ARG A 25 6.41 -7.21 -1.38
C ARG A 25 6.36 -6.06 -2.39
N ILE A 26 6.60 -4.84 -1.92
CA ILE A 26 6.77 -3.64 -2.73
C ILE A 26 8.11 -2.99 -2.39
N GLU A 27 8.91 -2.69 -3.39
CA GLU A 27 10.16 -1.99 -3.23
C GLU A 27 10.07 -0.62 -3.90
N ALA A 28 10.28 0.42 -3.11
CA ALA A 28 10.23 1.79 -3.57
C ALA A 28 11.33 2.62 -2.89
N ARG A 29 11.59 3.83 -3.38
CA ARG A 29 12.48 4.77 -2.73
C ARG A 29 11.67 5.96 -2.22
N ALA A 30 11.70 6.18 -0.93
CA ALA A 30 11.07 7.33 -0.30
C ALA A 30 11.74 8.64 -0.74
N PHE A 31 11.01 9.75 -0.68
CA PHE A 31 11.55 11.05 -1.13
C PHE A 31 12.60 11.64 -0.21
N ASP A 32 12.83 11.08 0.97
CA ASP A 32 14.00 11.38 1.82
C ASP A 32 15.25 10.57 1.43
N GLY A 33 15.15 9.70 0.41
CA GLY A 33 16.24 8.88 -0.12
C GLY A 33 16.34 7.47 0.43
N ARG A 34 15.56 7.12 1.49
CA ARG A 34 15.59 5.78 2.07
C ARG A 34 14.93 4.74 1.16
N GLN A 35 15.47 3.54 1.19
CA GLN A 35 14.83 2.37 0.61
C GLN A 35 13.63 1.98 1.47
N LEU A 36 12.46 1.88 0.86
CA LEU A 36 11.24 1.35 1.46
C LEU A 36 10.96 -0.03 0.87
N VAL A 37 10.89 -1.02 1.74
CA VAL A 37 10.53 -2.40 1.37
C VAL A 37 9.35 -2.81 2.25
N LEU A 38 8.13 -2.79 1.72
CA LEU A 38 6.96 -3.24 2.45
C LEU A 38 6.74 -4.75 2.22
N PRO A 39 6.29 -5.49 3.24
CA PRO A 39 5.94 -5.04 4.59
C PRO A 39 7.11 -4.92 5.56
N GLU A 40 8.34 -5.28 5.19
CA GLU A 40 9.50 -5.37 6.10
C GLU A 40 9.81 -4.02 6.78
N SER A 41 9.76 -2.91 6.04
CA SER A 41 10.00 -1.56 6.59
C SER A 41 8.91 -1.11 7.58
N ALA A 42 7.77 -1.79 7.62
CA ALA A 42 6.66 -1.54 8.53
C ALA A 42 6.70 -2.46 9.77
N ALA A 43 7.60 -3.44 9.81
CA ALA A 43 7.67 -4.42 10.89
C ALA A 43 7.75 -3.74 12.28
N GLY A 44 7.01 -4.29 13.22
CA GLY A 44 6.89 -3.74 14.58
C GLY A 44 5.94 -2.56 14.73
N SER A 45 5.26 -2.13 13.65
CA SER A 45 4.32 -1.00 13.67
C SER A 45 2.98 -1.37 13.06
N ILE A 46 1.88 -0.86 13.62
CA ILE A 46 0.57 -0.87 12.95
C ILE A 46 0.64 0.18 11.84
N THR A 47 0.41 -0.24 10.60
CA THR A 47 0.76 0.58 9.45
C THR A 47 -0.40 0.75 8.49
N LEU A 48 -0.76 2.00 8.18
CA LEU A 48 -1.70 2.32 7.12
C LEU A 48 -0.92 2.53 5.81
N VAL A 49 -1.28 1.78 4.76
CA VAL A 49 -0.69 1.91 3.43
C VAL A 49 -1.77 2.38 2.46
N GLY A 50 -1.54 3.51 1.82
CA GLY A 50 -2.41 4.05 0.78
C GLY A 50 -1.79 3.88 -0.60
N LEU A 51 -2.55 3.27 -1.52
CA LEU A 51 -2.18 3.07 -2.91
C LEU A 51 -3.02 4.01 -3.80
N GLY A 52 -2.35 4.90 -4.54
CA GLY A 52 -3.00 5.80 -5.49
C GLY A 52 -2.51 5.53 -6.91
N TYR A 53 -3.42 5.32 -7.85
CA TYR A 53 -3.09 4.99 -9.25
C TYR A 53 -3.22 6.20 -10.18
N LYS A 54 -3.90 7.25 -9.73
CA LYS A 54 -4.16 8.46 -10.51
C LYS A 54 -3.86 9.72 -9.72
N ARG A 55 -3.55 10.79 -10.44
CA ARG A 55 -3.30 12.10 -9.83
C ARG A 55 -4.56 12.64 -9.14
N GLU A 56 -5.71 12.42 -9.72
CA GLU A 56 -7.01 12.87 -9.22
C GLU A 56 -7.38 12.22 -7.88
N SER A 57 -6.81 11.05 -7.58
CA SER A 57 -7.01 10.35 -6.31
C SER A 57 -6.16 10.90 -5.16
N GLN A 58 -5.31 11.90 -5.43
CA GLN A 58 -4.34 12.41 -4.45
C GLN A 58 -5.02 13.05 -3.23
N ASP A 59 -6.10 13.79 -3.44
CA ASP A 59 -6.82 14.46 -2.35
C ASP A 59 -7.49 13.44 -1.42
N ASP A 60 -8.07 12.37 -1.99
CA ASP A 60 -8.65 11.27 -1.23
C ASP A 60 -7.59 10.58 -0.38
N LEU A 61 -6.43 10.28 -0.97
CA LEU A 61 -5.32 9.61 -0.30
C LEU A 61 -4.77 10.48 0.84
N SER A 62 -4.55 11.77 0.57
CA SER A 62 -4.08 12.74 1.57
C SER A 62 -5.07 12.90 2.71
N SER A 63 -6.37 12.86 2.44
CA SER A 63 -7.44 12.92 3.43
C SER A 63 -7.33 11.75 4.44
N TRP A 64 -7.15 10.51 3.97
CA TRP A 64 -6.94 9.34 4.82
C TRP A 64 -5.72 9.49 5.72
N LEU A 65 -4.59 9.85 5.13
CA LEU A 65 -3.31 9.93 5.84
C LEU A 65 -3.29 11.08 6.85
N LEU A 66 -3.99 12.19 6.52
CA LEU A 66 -4.13 13.31 7.45
C LEU A 66 -4.95 12.93 8.68
N GLN A 67 -6.08 12.22 8.50
CA GLN A 67 -6.92 11.78 9.63
C GLN A 67 -6.17 10.75 10.48
N PHE A 68 -5.53 9.77 9.85
CA PHE A 68 -4.72 8.79 10.57
C PHE A 68 -3.59 9.46 11.36
N GLY A 69 -2.83 10.37 10.77
CA GLY A 69 -1.70 11.04 11.41
C GLY A 69 -2.08 12.01 12.53
N LYS A 70 -3.34 12.45 12.62
CA LYS A 70 -3.85 13.23 13.77
C LYS A 70 -4.05 12.36 15.00
N GLU A 71 -4.41 11.10 14.83
CA GLU A 71 -4.80 10.19 15.92
C GLU A 71 -3.68 9.22 16.30
N TYR A 72 -2.83 8.82 15.33
CA TYR A 72 -1.84 7.76 15.48
C TYR A 72 -0.44 8.27 15.12
N ARG A 73 0.47 8.25 16.10
CA ARG A 73 1.82 8.83 15.95
C ARG A 73 2.89 7.76 15.74
N PRO A 74 3.96 8.08 15.02
CA PRO A 74 5.09 7.15 14.86
C PRO A 74 5.73 6.72 16.18
N GLU A 75 5.77 7.61 17.18
CA GLU A 75 6.31 7.37 18.52
C GLU A 75 5.53 6.29 19.26
N ASP A 76 4.22 6.16 18.98
CA ASP A 76 3.33 5.16 19.58
C ASP A 76 3.29 3.85 18.79
N GLY A 77 4.21 3.66 17.83
CA GLY A 77 4.31 2.44 17.02
C GLY A 77 3.37 2.40 15.81
N PHE A 78 2.98 3.56 15.29
CA PHE A 78 2.17 3.67 14.08
C PHE A 78 2.97 4.23 12.90
N ARG A 79 2.61 3.83 11.68
CA ARG A 79 3.18 4.37 10.44
C ARG A 79 2.10 4.55 9.39
N ALA A 80 2.36 5.46 8.45
CA ALA A 80 1.48 5.65 7.30
C ALA A 80 2.35 5.86 6.05
N TYR A 81 2.11 5.08 5.01
CA TYR A 81 2.83 5.20 3.74
C TYR A 81 1.89 5.56 2.60
N GLU A 82 2.31 6.48 1.79
CA GLU A 82 1.67 6.89 0.56
C GLU A 82 2.48 6.35 -0.63
N ILE A 83 1.86 5.49 -1.42
CA ILE A 83 2.51 4.79 -2.53
C ILE A 83 1.80 5.13 -3.85
N PRO A 84 2.24 6.17 -4.56
CA PRO A 84 1.78 6.39 -5.94
C PRO A 84 2.22 5.22 -6.83
N MET A 85 1.26 4.58 -7.47
CA MET A 85 1.45 3.41 -8.34
C MET A 85 1.78 3.87 -9.76
N MET A 86 3.05 4.23 -10.01
CA MET A 86 3.51 4.87 -11.26
C MET A 86 3.73 3.89 -12.41
N GLY A 87 4.12 2.65 -12.09
CA GLY A 87 4.34 1.61 -13.07
C GLY A 87 5.70 1.60 -13.76
N LYS A 88 6.10 0.43 -14.25
CA LYS A 88 7.42 0.17 -14.85
C LYS A 88 7.63 0.80 -16.23
N ARG A 89 6.54 1.21 -16.92
CA ARG A 89 6.60 1.73 -18.30
C ARG A 89 7.15 3.16 -18.38
N ILE A 90 7.26 3.89 -17.26
CA ILE A 90 7.80 5.25 -17.25
C ILE A 90 9.32 5.19 -17.44
N PRO A 91 9.88 5.82 -18.50
CA PRO A 91 11.33 5.87 -18.74
C PRO A 91 12.09 6.52 -17.58
N GLY A 92 13.32 6.05 -17.31
CA GLY A 92 14.12 6.51 -16.16
C GLY A 92 14.33 8.02 -16.09
N VAL A 93 14.57 8.67 -17.26
CA VAL A 93 14.74 10.14 -17.34
C VAL A 93 13.45 10.85 -16.89
N LEU A 94 12.28 10.38 -17.35
CA LEU A 94 10.99 10.95 -16.95
C LEU A 94 10.69 10.74 -15.47
N ARG A 95 11.12 9.59 -14.89
CA ARG A 95 10.98 9.34 -13.43
C ARG A 95 11.68 10.43 -12.63
N GLY A 96 12.87 10.86 -13.04
CA GLY A 96 13.62 11.93 -12.38
C GLY A 96 12.85 13.26 -12.36
N ILE A 97 12.28 13.63 -13.51
CA ILE A 97 11.47 14.87 -13.65
C ILE A 97 10.20 14.79 -12.79
N ILE A 98 9.47 13.70 -12.89
CA ILE A 98 8.22 13.47 -12.14
C ILE A 98 8.51 13.51 -10.63
N ASN A 99 9.53 12.76 -10.18
CA ASN A 99 9.90 12.72 -8.75
C ASN A 99 10.33 14.09 -8.23
N THR A 100 11.02 14.90 -9.03
CA THR A 100 11.39 16.26 -8.65
C THR A 100 10.16 17.15 -8.49
N ALA A 101 9.24 17.10 -9.45
CA ALA A 101 7.99 17.85 -9.39
C ALA A 101 7.15 17.46 -8.15
N MET A 102 6.98 16.16 -7.90
CA MET A 102 6.26 15.65 -6.73
C MET A 102 6.95 16.04 -5.42
N ARG A 103 8.28 15.91 -5.36
CA ARG A 103 9.07 16.26 -4.16
C ARG A 103 8.94 17.74 -3.79
N ASN A 104 8.78 18.64 -4.78
CA ASN A 104 8.66 20.07 -4.53
C ASN A 104 7.34 20.44 -3.83
N VAL A 105 6.27 19.67 -4.03
CA VAL A 105 4.97 19.93 -3.39
C VAL A 105 4.77 19.16 -2.07
N ILE A 106 5.61 18.14 -1.80
CA ILE A 106 5.49 17.35 -0.57
C ILE A 106 6.36 17.96 0.54
N PRO A 107 5.77 18.28 1.70
CA PRO A 107 6.50 18.79 2.87
C PRO A 107 7.67 17.88 3.27
N LYS A 108 8.78 18.47 3.72
CA LYS A 108 10.02 17.72 4.02
C LYS A 108 9.83 16.63 5.07
N ASP A 109 9.03 16.89 6.10
CA ASP A 109 8.69 15.96 7.18
C ASP A 109 7.87 14.77 6.72
N LYS A 110 7.13 14.89 5.61
CA LYS A 110 6.32 13.82 5.01
C LYS A 110 7.07 12.99 3.97
N ARG A 111 8.22 13.45 3.47
CA ARG A 111 8.97 12.77 2.40
C ARG A 111 9.41 11.35 2.73
N ARG A 112 9.62 11.04 4.00
CA ARG A 112 9.96 9.69 4.48
C ARG A 112 8.83 8.66 4.34
N TRP A 113 7.60 9.13 4.21
CA TRP A 113 6.40 8.31 4.12
C TRP A 113 5.84 8.23 2.70
N PHE A 114 6.39 9.00 1.78
CA PHE A 114 5.95 9.08 0.39
C PHE A 114 6.97 8.38 -0.52
N ALA A 115 6.54 7.29 -1.19
CA ALA A 115 7.43 6.46 -1.98
C ALA A 115 6.76 5.96 -3.28
N PRO A 116 7.01 6.61 -4.43
CA PRO A 116 6.44 6.17 -5.71
C PRO A 116 6.94 4.79 -6.11
N TYR A 117 6.02 3.91 -6.50
CA TYR A 117 6.31 2.57 -6.99
C TYR A 117 6.37 2.53 -8.51
N TYR A 118 7.53 2.13 -9.04
CA TYR A 118 7.80 2.01 -10.47
C TYR A 118 7.91 0.55 -10.95
N GLY A 119 7.31 -0.38 -10.23
CA GLY A 119 7.30 -1.80 -10.56
C GLY A 119 6.14 -2.22 -11.45
N ASP A 120 5.83 -3.52 -11.45
CA ASP A 120 4.70 -4.09 -12.19
C ASP A 120 3.39 -3.86 -11.45
N ILE A 121 2.72 -2.75 -11.77
CA ILE A 121 1.44 -2.39 -11.13
C ILE A 121 0.30 -3.34 -11.53
N ASP A 122 0.37 -3.98 -12.70
CA ASP A 122 -0.66 -4.92 -13.15
C ASP A 122 -0.59 -6.19 -12.31
N ASP A 123 0.61 -6.71 -12.13
CA ASP A 123 0.84 -7.87 -11.29
C ASP A 123 0.51 -7.59 -9.82
N TYR A 124 0.98 -6.48 -9.29
CA TYR A 124 0.72 -6.08 -7.90
C TYR A 124 -0.78 -5.90 -7.63
N SER A 125 -1.52 -5.28 -8.57
CA SER A 125 -2.97 -5.13 -8.46
C SER A 125 -3.70 -6.47 -8.49
N ARG A 126 -3.26 -7.43 -9.32
CA ARG A 126 -3.82 -8.79 -9.32
C ARG A 126 -3.61 -9.48 -7.98
N GLN A 127 -2.39 -9.40 -7.40
CA GLN A 127 -2.10 -9.98 -6.10
C GLN A 127 -3.00 -9.42 -5.00
N LEU A 128 -3.35 -8.14 -5.06
CA LEU A 128 -4.25 -7.47 -4.11
C LEU A 128 -5.73 -7.55 -4.50
N ALA A 129 -6.10 -8.22 -5.60
CA ALA A 129 -7.46 -8.22 -6.15
C ALA A 129 -8.03 -6.79 -6.34
N ILE A 130 -7.18 -5.86 -6.78
CA ILE A 130 -7.59 -4.49 -7.10
C ILE A 130 -8.02 -4.45 -8.56
N THR A 131 -9.32 -4.22 -8.78
CA THR A 131 -9.93 -4.12 -10.12
C THR A 131 -10.26 -2.68 -10.51
N ASP A 132 -10.58 -1.84 -9.54
CA ASP A 132 -10.89 -0.41 -9.74
C ASP A 132 -9.69 0.45 -9.34
N ARG A 133 -8.96 0.95 -10.34
CA ARG A 133 -7.80 1.83 -10.16
C ARG A 133 -8.15 3.33 -10.22
N GLU A 134 -9.42 3.66 -10.36
CA GLU A 134 -9.90 5.04 -10.27
C GLU A 134 -9.91 5.53 -8.81
N LYS A 135 -10.05 4.61 -7.87
CA LYS A 135 -10.11 4.88 -6.43
C LYS A 135 -8.77 4.65 -5.75
N VAL A 136 -8.57 5.32 -4.63
CA VAL A 136 -7.52 4.97 -3.68
C VAL A 136 -7.85 3.66 -2.99
N HIS A 137 -6.83 2.90 -2.64
CA HIS A 137 -6.96 1.68 -1.84
C HIS A 137 -6.17 1.84 -0.55
N MET A 138 -6.85 1.65 0.57
CA MET A 138 -6.26 1.72 1.90
C MET A 138 -6.15 0.33 2.49
N LEU A 139 -4.99 0.01 3.05
CA LEU A 139 -4.68 -1.27 3.68
C LEU A 139 -4.13 -1.00 5.08
N LEU A 140 -4.70 -1.61 6.10
CA LEU A 140 -4.13 -1.61 7.45
C LEU A 140 -3.36 -2.90 7.67
N LEU A 141 -2.10 -2.76 8.06
CA LEU A 141 -1.21 -3.86 8.41
C LEU A 141 -1.02 -3.93 9.92
N ASP A 142 -0.97 -5.14 10.45
CA ASP A 142 -0.46 -5.38 11.79
C ASP A 142 1.08 -5.32 11.84
N ARG A 143 1.66 -5.51 13.02
CA ARG A 143 3.11 -5.44 13.25
C ARG A 143 3.92 -6.53 12.52
N ALA A 144 3.25 -7.60 12.07
CA ALA A 144 3.85 -8.65 11.27
C ALA A 144 3.76 -8.37 9.75
N GLY A 145 3.06 -7.31 9.35
CA GLY A 145 2.85 -6.96 7.95
C GLY A 145 1.68 -7.72 7.29
N THR A 146 0.78 -8.26 8.10
CA THR A 146 -0.45 -8.91 7.63
C THR A 146 -1.53 -7.88 7.41
N VAL A 147 -2.25 -7.97 6.31
CA VAL A 147 -3.41 -7.10 6.01
C VAL A 147 -4.56 -7.47 6.93
N ARG A 148 -4.97 -6.55 7.78
CA ARG A 148 -6.06 -6.76 8.76
C ARG A 148 -7.35 -6.07 8.36
N TRP A 149 -7.26 -5.02 7.59
CA TRP A 149 -8.42 -4.30 7.05
C TRP A 149 -8.06 -3.67 5.71
N ARG A 150 -9.06 -3.49 4.88
CA ARG A 150 -8.92 -2.80 3.59
C ARG A 150 -10.21 -2.11 3.18
N THR A 151 -10.04 -0.99 2.48
CA THR A 151 -11.16 -0.27 1.84
C THR A 151 -10.70 0.45 0.58
N SER A 152 -11.64 1.04 -0.15
CA SER A 152 -11.34 1.89 -1.32
C SER A 152 -12.22 3.14 -1.36
N GLY A 153 -11.70 4.20 -1.98
CA GLY A 153 -12.36 5.50 -2.10
C GLY A 153 -12.04 6.46 -0.96
N SER A 154 -12.77 7.58 -0.91
CA SER A 154 -12.54 8.69 0.01
C SER A 154 -12.73 8.32 1.48
N ALA A 155 -12.05 9.04 2.37
CA ALA A 155 -12.26 8.94 3.81
C ALA A 155 -13.63 9.54 4.18
N ASP A 156 -14.54 8.69 4.64
CA ASP A 156 -15.81 9.10 5.24
C ASP A 156 -15.91 8.65 6.71
N SER A 157 -16.92 9.12 7.41
CA SER A 157 -17.09 8.85 8.85
C SER A 157 -17.26 7.36 9.15
N SER A 158 -17.95 6.61 8.29
CA SER A 158 -18.18 5.16 8.47
C SER A 158 -16.87 4.38 8.33
N ARG A 159 -16.14 4.61 7.24
CA ARG A 159 -14.85 3.93 6.98
C ARG A 159 -13.77 4.31 8.00
N LEU A 160 -13.77 5.56 8.47
CA LEU A 160 -12.87 5.98 9.56
C LEU A 160 -13.24 5.28 10.87
N ALA A 161 -14.53 5.08 11.17
CA ALA A 161 -14.96 4.32 12.34
C ALA A 161 -14.54 2.85 12.26
N GLU A 162 -14.66 2.22 11.07
CA GLU A 162 -14.17 0.85 10.82
C GLU A 162 -12.66 0.75 11.06
N LEU A 163 -11.88 1.69 10.52
CA LEU A 163 -10.42 1.74 10.71
C LEU A 163 -10.05 1.84 12.19
N ARG A 164 -10.70 2.74 12.95
CA ARG A 164 -10.47 2.89 14.39
C ARG A 164 -10.82 1.64 15.18
N SER A 165 -11.95 0.99 14.85
CA SER A 165 -12.37 -0.26 15.45
C SER A 165 -11.34 -1.36 15.24
N GLU A 166 -10.81 -1.48 14.02
CA GLU A 166 -9.78 -2.48 13.72
C GLU A 166 -8.46 -2.20 14.44
N ILE A 167 -8.03 -0.94 14.51
CA ILE A 167 -6.83 -0.57 15.29
C ILE A 167 -7.01 -0.90 16.77
N THR A 168 -8.18 -0.59 17.34
CA THR A 168 -8.50 -0.93 18.74
C THR A 168 -8.42 -2.43 18.97
N ARG A 169 -8.92 -3.24 18.04
CA ARG A 169 -8.84 -4.70 18.09
C ARG A 169 -7.41 -5.19 18.05
N LEU A 170 -6.57 -4.66 17.14
CA LEU A 170 -5.16 -5.01 17.04
C LEU A 170 -4.39 -4.71 18.34
N LEU A 171 -4.63 -3.54 18.94
CA LEU A 171 -4.01 -3.17 20.21
C LEU A 171 -4.47 -4.04 21.39
N ALA A 172 -5.67 -4.61 21.33
CA ALA A 172 -6.17 -5.54 22.34
C ALA A 172 -5.56 -6.95 22.21
N GLU A 173 -5.23 -7.39 20.98
CA GLU A 173 -4.58 -8.69 20.71
C GLU A 173 -3.13 -8.73 21.22
N GLU A 174 -2.49 -7.59 21.47
CA GLU A 174 -1.10 -7.46 21.92
C GLU A 174 -0.93 -7.51 23.45
N LYS A 175 -2.03 -7.57 24.21
CA LYS A 175 -2.04 -7.62 25.68
C LYS A 175 -2.13 -9.05 26.19
#